data_9931b715916804b01871694a7d98f096
#
_entry.id   9931b715916804b01871694a7d98f096
#
_cell.length_a   1.000
_cell.length_b   1.000
_cell.length_c   1.000
_cell.angle_alpha   90.00
_cell.angle_beta   90.00
_cell.angle_gamma   90.00
#
_symmetry.space_group_name_H-M   'P 1'
#
loop_
_entity.id
_entity.type
_entity.pdbx_description
1 polymer ?
#
loop_
_entity_poly.entity_id
_entity_poly.type
_entity_poly.pdbx_seq_one_letter_code
_entity_poly.pdbx_strand_id
1 'polypeptide(L)'
;MLSSNLRTLCVSWFDRLDHALVGFMSAYGIHLLRWAVAIVYLWFGGLKLINASPAAELVVRTVFWLPPKTALVFIGTWEVLIGAGLLFTHPLILRATLFLLWLQAAGTFQVFFFLPQEAFQGGNPLLPTLEGQYTFKNLVLITAGLVIGSTVRRAPRSLGNVAREPARAGSRQQGWRDEP
;
A
#
# COMPACT_ATOMS: atom_id res chain seq x y z
N MET A 1 2.16 -47.31 16.40
CA MET A 1 1.95 -47.16 14.95
C MET A 1 0.82 -46.23 14.57
N LEU A 2 -0.31 -46.10 15.29
CA LEU A 2 -1.40 -45.17 14.98
C LEU A 2 -1.02 -43.68 15.17
N SER A 3 -0.14 -43.36 16.10
CA SER A 3 0.23 -41.95 16.39
C SER A 3 1.13 -41.29 15.32
N SER A 4 1.90 -42.07 14.59
CA SER A 4 2.76 -41.56 13.50
C SER A 4 1.93 -41.23 12.26
N ASN A 5 0.92 -42.02 11.94
CA ASN A 5 0.05 -41.78 10.79
C ASN A 5 -0.86 -40.52 10.99
N LEU A 6 -1.33 -40.28 12.22
CA LEU A 6 -2.11 -39.10 12.54
C LEU A 6 -1.26 -37.84 12.44
N ARG A 7 -0.01 -37.87 12.90
CA ARG A 7 0.91 -36.71 12.76
C ARG A 7 1.21 -36.40 11.30
N THR A 8 1.48 -37.38 10.48
CA THR A 8 1.73 -37.18 9.04
C THR A 8 0.50 -36.64 8.30
N LEU A 9 -0.69 -37.11 8.63
CA LEU A 9 -1.95 -36.60 8.08
C LEU A 9 -2.21 -35.16 8.50
N CYS A 10 -2.01 -34.80 9.77
CA CYS A 10 -2.14 -33.40 10.24
C CYS A 10 -1.13 -32.47 9.55
N VAL A 11 0.14 -32.86 9.46
CA VAL A 11 1.16 -32.07 8.80
C VAL A 11 0.82 -31.84 7.33
N SER A 12 0.42 -32.89 6.60
CA SER A 12 0.06 -32.76 5.19
C SER A 12 -1.19 -31.91 4.95
N TRP A 13 -2.11 -31.87 5.90
CA TRP A 13 -3.30 -31.02 5.85
C TRP A 13 -2.95 -29.54 6.10
N PHE A 14 -2.11 -29.27 7.10
CA PHE A 14 -1.57 -27.93 7.37
C PHE A 14 -0.76 -27.41 6.19
N ASP A 15 0.10 -28.22 5.59
CA ASP A 15 0.89 -27.82 4.42
C ASP A 15 -0.02 -27.45 3.22
N ARG A 16 -1.09 -28.21 2.98
CA ARG A 16 -2.05 -27.88 1.90
C ARG A 16 -2.80 -26.57 2.16
N LEU A 17 -3.23 -26.35 3.41
CA LEU A 17 -3.87 -25.09 3.81
C LEU A 17 -2.91 -23.91 3.68
N ASP A 18 -1.69 -24.08 4.15
CA ASP A 18 -0.66 -23.03 4.06
C ASP A 18 -0.36 -22.67 2.59
N HIS A 19 -0.13 -23.66 1.75
CA HIS A 19 0.06 -23.44 0.31
C HIS A 19 -1.14 -22.75 -0.36
N ALA A 20 -2.36 -23.12 0.01
CA ALA A 20 -3.56 -22.49 -0.53
C ALA A 20 -3.69 -21.03 -0.06
N LEU A 21 -3.44 -20.77 1.23
CA LEU A 21 -3.47 -19.41 1.81
C LEU A 21 -2.38 -18.52 1.20
N VAL A 22 -1.15 -19.01 1.14
CA VAL A 22 -0.02 -18.27 0.53
C VAL A 22 -0.30 -18.01 -0.95
N GLY A 23 -0.82 -18.99 -1.68
CA GLY A 23 -1.24 -18.83 -3.07
C GLY A 23 -2.33 -17.76 -3.23
N PHE A 24 -3.35 -17.77 -2.39
CA PHE A 24 -4.41 -16.76 -2.38
C PHE A 24 -3.84 -15.35 -2.05
N MET A 25 -3.04 -15.24 -0.98
CA MET A 25 -2.42 -13.97 -0.59
C MET A 25 -1.51 -13.42 -1.69
N SER A 26 -0.74 -14.27 -2.34
CA SER A 26 0.13 -13.91 -3.47
C SER A 26 -0.65 -13.42 -4.68
N ALA A 27 -1.80 -14.05 -4.99
CA ALA A 27 -2.62 -13.70 -6.14
C ALA A 27 -3.48 -12.44 -5.92
N TYR A 28 -4.08 -12.32 -4.74
CA TYR A 28 -5.12 -11.31 -4.48
C TYR A 28 -4.72 -10.26 -3.45
N GLY A 29 -3.69 -10.47 -2.64
CA GLY A 29 -3.36 -9.61 -1.50
C GLY A 29 -3.20 -8.13 -1.86
N ILE A 30 -2.52 -7.84 -2.97
CA ILE A 30 -2.32 -6.45 -3.42
C ILE A 30 -3.63 -5.82 -3.91
N HIS A 31 -4.47 -6.58 -4.60
CA HIS A 31 -5.76 -6.09 -5.07
C HIS A 31 -6.69 -5.79 -3.88
N LEU A 32 -6.75 -6.70 -2.92
CA LEU A 32 -7.53 -6.52 -1.69
C LEU A 32 -7.03 -5.32 -0.87
N LEU A 33 -5.71 -5.18 -0.71
CA LEU A 33 -5.11 -4.03 -0.04
C LEU A 33 -5.52 -2.72 -0.72
N ARG A 34 -5.44 -2.67 -2.05
CA ARG A 34 -5.80 -1.50 -2.85
C ARG A 34 -7.28 -1.14 -2.71
N TRP A 35 -8.17 -2.14 -2.77
CA TRP A 35 -9.60 -1.94 -2.54
C TRP A 35 -9.91 -1.48 -1.12
N ALA A 36 -9.28 -2.09 -0.11
CA ALA A 36 -9.45 -1.69 1.29
C ALA A 36 -9.06 -0.23 1.52
N VAL A 37 -7.90 0.18 1.02
CA VAL A 37 -7.46 1.58 1.12
C VAL A 37 -8.40 2.52 0.36
N ALA A 38 -8.85 2.14 -0.84
CA ALA A 38 -9.80 2.93 -1.62
C ALA A 38 -11.13 3.15 -0.87
N ILE A 39 -11.68 2.09 -0.27
CA ILE A 39 -12.92 2.17 0.51
C ILE A 39 -12.76 3.10 1.71
N VAL A 40 -11.65 3.00 2.46
CA VAL A 40 -11.37 3.86 3.61
C VAL A 40 -11.33 5.33 3.19
N TYR A 41 -10.61 5.64 2.12
CA TYR A 41 -10.49 7.02 1.63
C TYR A 41 -11.82 7.58 1.09
N LEU A 42 -12.58 6.78 0.33
CA LEU A 42 -13.91 7.20 -0.17
C LEU A 42 -14.87 7.43 0.97
N TRP A 43 -14.87 6.54 1.97
CA TRP A 43 -15.77 6.63 3.11
C TRP A 43 -15.46 7.85 3.98
N PHE A 44 -14.22 8.00 4.39
CA PHE A 44 -13.83 9.09 5.29
C PHE A 44 -13.86 10.45 4.60
N GLY A 45 -13.48 10.50 3.33
CA GLY A 45 -13.61 11.70 2.51
C GLY A 45 -15.07 12.11 2.33
N GLY A 46 -15.94 11.14 2.02
CA GLY A 46 -17.38 11.35 1.90
C GLY A 46 -18.01 11.89 3.18
N LEU A 47 -17.66 11.33 4.35
CA LEU A 47 -18.14 11.84 5.65
C LEU A 47 -17.74 13.29 5.91
N LYS A 48 -16.55 13.72 5.47
CA LYS A 48 -16.13 15.13 5.59
C LYS A 48 -16.94 16.04 4.69
N LEU A 49 -17.26 15.60 3.48
CA LEU A 49 -18.04 16.40 2.53
C LEU A 49 -19.48 16.64 3.02
N ILE A 50 -20.09 15.66 3.69
CA ILE A 50 -21.44 15.81 4.28
C ILE A 50 -21.41 16.35 5.72
N ASN A 51 -20.24 16.79 6.21
CA ASN A 51 -20.05 17.31 7.57
C ASN A 51 -20.45 16.34 8.69
N ALA A 52 -20.31 15.05 8.47
CA ALA A 52 -20.61 13.96 9.41
C ALA A 52 -19.34 13.24 9.93
N SER A 53 -18.16 13.81 9.70
CA SER A 53 -16.89 13.20 10.11
C SER A 53 -16.62 13.44 11.60
N PRO A 54 -16.37 12.39 12.41
CA PRO A 54 -15.91 12.54 13.78
C PRO A 54 -14.57 13.28 13.91
N ALA A 55 -13.73 13.21 12.88
CA ALA A 55 -12.44 13.88 12.85
C ALA A 55 -12.50 15.33 12.33
N ALA A 56 -13.70 15.89 12.12
CA ALA A 56 -13.86 17.22 11.54
C ALA A 56 -13.16 18.30 12.38
N GLU A 57 -13.29 18.25 13.69
CA GLU A 57 -12.68 19.21 14.60
C GLU A 57 -11.14 19.17 14.53
N LEU A 58 -10.57 17.97 14.53
CA LEU A 58 -9.12 17.80 14.41
C LEU A 58 -8.59 18.35 13.08
N VAL A 59 -9.28 18.12 11.96
CA VAL A 59 -8.93 18.65 10.65
C VAL A 59 -8.95 20.18 10.66
N VAL A 60 -10.01 20.78 11.20
CA VAL A 60 -10.16 22.24 11.27
C VAL A 60 -9.04 22.88 12.12
N ARG A 61 -8.69 22.26 13.25
CA ARG A 61 -7.61 22.76 14.12
C ARG A 61 -6.22 22.58 13.47
N THR A 62 -6.02 21.50 12.71
CA THR A 62 -4.74 21.24 12.04
C THR A 62 -4.53 22.16 10.83
N VAL A 63 -5.61 22.45 10.09
CA VAL A 63 -5.59 23.31 8.88
C VAL A 63 -6.09 24.71 9.24
N PHE A 64 -5.55 25.30 10.30
CA PHE A 64 -5.99 26.55 10.90
C PHE A 64 -5.93 27.79 9.98
N TRP A 65 -5.19 27.69 8.89
CA TRP A 65 -5.03 28.73 7.86
C TRP A 65 -6.17 28.76 6.83
N LEU A 66 -7.10 27.81 6.87
CA LEU A 66 -8.32 27.80 6.06
C LEU A 66 -9.59 27.96 6.92
N PRO A 67 -10.64 28.60 6.39
CA PRO A 67 -11.95 28.60 7.03
C PRO A 67 -12.45 27.15 7.26
N PRO A 68 -13.10 26.85 8.40
CA PRO A 68 -13.48 25.49 8.79
C PRO A 68 -14.20 24.68 7.71
N LYS A 69 -15.22 25.26 7.09
CA LYS A 69 -15.97 24.60 6.00
C LYS A 69 -15.10 24.30 4.77
N THR A 70 -14.25 25.25 4.41
CA THR A 70 -13.34 25.11 3.27
C THR A 70 -12.29 24.03 3.53
N ALA A 71 -11.75 23.97 4.75
CA ALA A 71 -10.80 22.94 5.16
C ALA A 71 -11.41 21.53 5.04
N LEU A 72 -12.64 21.33 5.53
CA LEU A 72 -13.33 20.05 5.45
C LEU A 72 -13.64 19.64 4.01
N VAL A 73 -14.14 20.56 3.19
CA VAL A 73 -14.43 20.29 1.77
C VAL A 73 -13.13 19.98 1.01
N PHE A 74 -12.07 20.74 1.25
CA PHE A 74 -10.78 20.54 0.61
C PHE A 74 -10.19 19.16 0.94
N ILE A 75 -10.06 18.84 2.23
CA ILE A 75 -9.50 17.55 2.66
C ILE A 75 -10.42 16.39 2.27
N GLY A 76 -11.74 16.53 2.42
CA GLY A 76 -12.71 15.51 2.01
C GLY A 76 -12.66 15.21 0.51
N THR A 77 -12.58 16.25 -0.33
CA THR A 77 -12.41 16.09 -1.79
C THR A 77 -11.09 15.41 -2.13
N TRP A 78 -10.00 15.81 -1.46
CA TRP A 78 -8.69 15.20 -1.64
C TRP A 78 -8.73 13.69 -1.34
N GLU A 79 -9.33 13.30 -0.22
CA GLU A 79 -9.49 11.89 0.17
C GLU A 79 -10.34 11.11 -0.84
N VAL A 80 -11.47 11.67 -1.29
CA VAL A 80 -12.31 11.05 -2.33
C VAL A 80 -11.54 10.86 -3.63
N LEU A 81 -10.73 11.83 -4.04
CA LEU A 81 -9.89 11.71 -5.23
C LEU A 81 -8.84 10.61 -5.10
N ILE A 82 -8.22 10.46 -3.92
CA ILE A 82 -7.30 9.35 -3.64
C ILE A 82 -8.06 8.01 -3.74
N GLY A 83 -9.18 7.89 -3.06
CA GLY A 83 -9.97 6.67 -3.05
C GLY A 83 -10.45 6.26 -4.45
N ALA A 84 -10.99 7.21 -5.22
CA ALA A 84 -11.39 7.00 -6.60
C ALA A 84 -10.19 6.65 -7.50
N GLY A 85 -9.09 7.37 -7.37
CA GLY A 85 -7.86 7.13 -8.15
C GLY A 85 -7.25 5.75 -7.93
N LEU A 86 -7.37 5.20 -6.72
CA LEU A 86 -6.94 3.84 -6.41
C LEU A 86 -7.78 2.77 -7.13
N LEU A 87 -8.99 3.06 -7.60
CA LEU A 87 -9.79 2.10 -8.35
C LEU A 87 -9.35 1.97 -9.82
N PHE A 88 -8.65 2.98 -10.35
CA PHE A 88 -8.16 2.94 -11.74
C PHE A 88 -6.84 2.16 -11.85
N THR A 89 -6.71 1.38 -12.91
CA THR A 89 -5.50 0.57 -13.18
C THR A 89 -4.46 1.29 -14.03
N HIS A 90 -4.79 2.48 -14.57
CA HIS A 90 -3.89 3.21 -15.45
C HIS A 90 -2.62 3.68 -14.69
N PRO A 91 -1.39 3.40 -15.16
CA PRO A 91 -0.16 3.64 -14.40
C PRO A 91 0.06 5.11 -14.01
N LEU A 92 -0.32 6.05 -14.87
CA LEU A 92 -0.16 7.48 -14.59
C LEU A 92 -1.12 7.94 -13.50
N ILE A 93 -2.39 7.52 -13.58
CA ILE A 93 -3.40 7.83 -12.55
C ILE A 93 -2.95 7.26 -11.21
N LEU A 94 -2.52 6.01 -11.19
CA LEU A 94 -2.09 5.36 -9.95
C LEU A 94 -0.87 6.05 -9.33
N ARG A 95 0.12 6.50 -10.13
CA ARG A 95 1.26 7.27 -9.63
C ARG A 95 0.84 8.61 -9.02
N ALA A 96 -0.03 9.35 -9.71
CA ALA A 96 -0.55 10.62 -9.20
C ALA A 96 -1.34 10.41 -7.90
N THR A 97 -2.18 9.38 -7.85
CA THR A 97 -2.94 9.02 -6.66
C THR A 97 -2.05 8.66 -5.48
N LEU A 98 -1.01 7.86 -5.69
CA LEU A 98 -0.04 7.51 -4.65
C LEU A 98 0.72 8.73 -4.15
N PHE A 99 1.10 9.64 -5.03
CA PHE A 99 1.70 10.91 -4.64
C PHE A 99 0.77 11.74 -3.75
N LEU A 100 -0.51 11.87 -4.13
CA LEU A 100 -1.52 12.55 -3.32
C LEU A 100 -1.73 11.88 -1.97
N LEU A 101 -1.74 10.55 -1.92
CA LEU A 101 -1.86 9.78 -0.70
C LEU A 101 -0.69 10.04 0.26
N TRP A 102 0.54 10.01 -0.23
CA TRP A 102 1.71 10.26 0.60
C TRP A 102 1.77 11.71 1.08
N LEU A 103 1.42 12.65 0.22
CA LEU A 103 1.38 14.07 0.60
C LEU A 103 0.35 14.32 1.70
N GLN A 104 -0.85 13.75 1.56
CA GLN A 104 -1.91 13.86 2.56
C GLN A 104 -1.54 13.15 3.87
N ALA A 105 -1.00 11.93 3.79
CA ALA A 105 -0.58 11.19 4.97
C ALA A 105 0.58 11.90 5.70
N ALA A 106 1.55 12.46 4.98
CA ALA A 106 2.59 13.30 5.57
C ALA A 106 2.01 14.56 6.24
N GLY A 107 1.00 15.18 5.59
CA GLY A 107 0.30 16.33 6.15
C GLY A 107 -0.41 16.02 7.48
N THR A 108 -0.90 14.81 7.69
CA THR A 108 -1.57 14.45 8.95
C THR A 108 -0.60 14.42 10.15
N PHE A 109 0.69 14.21 9.93
CA PHE A 109 1.69 14.24 11.01
C PHE A 109 1.93 15.64 11.57
N GLN A 110 1.43 16.69 10.91
CA GLN A 110 1.46 18.07 11.46
C GLN A 110 0.78 18.17 12.83
N VAL A 111 -0.20 17.30 13.13
CA VAL A 111 -0.88 17.23 14.43
C VAL A 111 0.13 17.08 15.58
N PHE A 112 1.18 16.28 15.40
CA PHE A 112 2.20 16.08 16.44
C PHE A 112 3.03 17.34 16.73
N PHE A 113 3.15 18.23 15.76
CA PHE A 113 3.95 19.45 15.88
C PHE A 113 3.11 20.66 16.30
N PHE A 114 1.91 20.80 15.72
CA PHE A 114 1.06 21.96 15.98
C PHE A 114 0.08 21.75 17.14
N LEU A 115 -0.32 20.52 17.41
CA LEU A 115 -1.30 20.18 18.42
C LEU A 115 -0.81 19.01 19.31
N PRO A 116 0.38 19.11 19.94
CA PRO A 116 0.93 18.02 20.74
C PRO A 116 0.06 17.63 21.92
N GLN A 117 -0.70 18.57 22.49
CA GLN A 117 -1.63 18.32 23.59
C GLN A 117 -2.86 17.51 23.16
N GLU A 118 -3.28 17.63 21.91
CA GLU A 118 -4.35 16.82 21.32
C GLU A 118 -3.83 15.42 20.95
N ALA A 119 -2.56 15.32 20.54
CA ALA A 119 -1.96 14.07 20.12
C ALA A 119 -1.46 13.19 21.26
N PHE A 120 -1.03 13.79 22.40
CA PHE A 120 -0.38 13.09 23.48
C PHE A 120 -0.95 13.49 24.84
N GLN A 121 -1.26 12.49 25.69
CA GLN A 121 -1.77 12.71 27.03
C GLN A 121 -0.69 13.37 27.90
N GLY A 122 -1.01 14.55 28.44
CA GLY A 122 -0.07 15.31 29.26
C GLY A 122 1.24 15.68 28.55
N GLY A 123 1.26 15.71 27.22
CA GLY A 123 2.46 15.97 26.42
C GLY A 123 3.47 14.82 26.37
N ASN A 124 3.13 13.63 26.87
CA ASN A 124 4.01 12.47 26.86
C ASN A 124 3.91 11.72 25.51
N PRO A 125 4.95 11.68 24.66
CA PRO A 125 4.92 11.02 23.35
C PRO A 125 4.64 9.50 23.40
N LEU A 126 4.84 8.85 24.55
CA LEU A 126 4.59 7.42 24.73
C LEU A 126 3.12 7.14 25.05
N LEU A 127 2.33 8.17 25.33
CA LEU A 127 0.91 8.06 25.68
C LEU A 127 0.05 8.80 24.66
N PRO A 128 -0.14 8.26 23.44
CA PRO A 128 -0.97 8.91 22.44
C PRO A 128 -2.44 8.95 22.88
N THR A 129 -3.12 10.04 22.59
CA THR A 129 -4.58 10.16 22.69
C THR A 129 -5.26 9.35 21.59
N LEU A 130 -6.57 9.37 21.51
CA LEU A 130 -7.31 8.74 20.43
C LEU A 130 -6.92 9.38 19.07
N GLU A 131 -6.81 10.71 19.02
CA GLU A 131 -6.40 11.49 17.87
C GLU A 131 -4.96 11.16 17.44
N GLY A 132 -4.06 11.06 18.43
CA GLY A 132 -2.67 10.64 18.18
C GLY A 132 -2.60 9.23 17.60
N GLN A 133 -3.38 8.28 18.13
CA GLN A 133 -3.45 6.92 17.59
C GLN A 133 -3.98 6.90 16.14
N TYR A 134 -5.00 7.72 15.81
CA TYR A 134 -5.49 7.85 14.44
C TYR A 134 -4.40 8.37 13.50
N THR A 135 -3.59 9.31 13.95
CA THR A 135 -2.48 9.85 13.17
C THR A 135 -1.39 8.79 12.94
N PHE A 136 -1.03 8.01 13.96
CA PHE A 136 -0.08 6.90 13.82
C PHE A 136 -0.54 5.83 12.82
N LYS A 137 -1.85 5.56 12.73
CA LYS A 137 -2.40 4.60 11.74
C LYS A 137 -2.10 4.99 10.29
N ASN A 138 -1.81 6.27 10.01
CA ASN A 138 -1.42 6.71 8.66
C ASN A 138 -0.08 6.11 8.20
N LEU A 139 0.79 5.63 9.11
CA LEU A 139 1.97 4.85 8.73
C LEU A 139 1.60 3.58 7.94
N VAL A 140 0.48 2.93 8.32
CA VAL A 140 -0.03 1.76 7.60
C VAL A 140 -0.49 2.15 6.20
N LEU A 141 -1.12 3.31 6.03
CA LEU A 141 -1.55 3.81 4.72
C LEU A 141 -0.35 4.18 3.83
N ILE A 142 0.70 4.77 4.41
CA ILE A 142 1.96 5.07 3.70
C ILE A 142 2.61 3.77 3.20
N THR A 143 2.75 2.77 4.06
CA THR A 143 3.35 1.48 3.69
C THR A 143 2.48 0.70 2.71
N ALA A 144 1.16 0.74 2.86
CA ALA A 144 0.22 0.19 1.87
C ALA A 144 0.41 0.85 0.49
N GLY A 145 0.56 2.19 0.46
CA GLY A 145 0.88 2.94 -0.75
C GLY A 145 2.20 2.50 -1.40
N LEU A 146 3.25 2.21 -0.62
CA LEU A 146 4.52 1.68 -1.12
C LEU A 146 4.33 0.30 -1.77
N VAL A 147 3.59 -0.59 -1.11
CA VAL A 147 3.29 -1.94 -1.64
C VAL A 147 2.49 -1.85 -2.93
N ILE A 148 1.44 -1.04 -2.97
CA ILE A 148 0.64 -0.80 -4.20
C ILE A 148 1.53 -0.20 -5.29
N GLY A 149 2.38 0.77 -4.96
CA GLY A 149 3.29 1.44 -5.90
C GLY A 149 4.31 0.49 -6.53
N SER A 150 4.76 -0.52 -5.81
CA SER A 150 5.69 -1.52 -6.33
C SER A 150 5.15 -2.30 -7.53
N THR A 151 3.83 -2.34 -7.71
CA THR A 151 3.18 -3.06 -8.81
C THR A 151 3.10 -2.24 -10.11
N VAL A 152 3.20 -0.92 -10.02
CA VAL A 152 3.06 -0.01 -11.19
C VAL A 152 4.16 -0.23 -12.25
N ARG A 153 5.32 -0.75 -11.86
CA ARG A 153 6.48 -0.99 -12.76
C ARG A 153 6.61 -2.42 -13.28
N ARG A 154 5.74 -3.33 -12.91
CA ARG A 154 5.76 -4.69 -13.48
C ARG A 154 5.07 -4.69 -14.86
N ALA A 155 5.65 -3.99 -15.85
CA ALA A 155 5.46 -4.35 -17.23
C ALA A 155 6.01 -5.78 -17.41
N PRO A 156 5.35 -6.65 -18.19
CA PRO A 156 5.85 -8.00 -18.41
C PRO A 156 7.27 -7.88 -18.96
N ARG A 157 8.27 -8.47 -18.27
CA ARG A 157 9.55 -8.77 -18.87
C ARG A 157 9.23 -9.62 -20.09
N SER A 158 9.39 -9.06 -21.27
CA SER A 158 9.22 -9.80 -22.50
C SER A 158 10.16 -11.00 -22.43
N LEU A 159 9.61 -12.20 -22.48
CA LEU A 159 10.33 -13.47 -22.60
C LEU A 159 11.11 -13.57 -23.92
N GLY A 160 11.23 -12.43 -24.66
CA GLY A 160 11.88 -12.36 -25.96
C GLY A 160 13.41 -12.41 -25.94
N ASN A 161 14.08 -12.32 -24.78
CA ASN A 161 15.56 -12.32 -24.73
C ASN A 161 16.20 -13.65 -24.32
N VAL A 162 15.41 -14.68 -23.96
CA VAL A 162 15.97 -16.00 -23.63
C VAL A 162 16.15 -16.88 -24.88
N ALA A 163 15.53 -16.52 -26.01
CA ALA A 163 15.57 -17.32 -27.24
C ALA A 163 16.65 -16.89 -28.26
N ARG A 164 17.53 -15.95 -27.92
CA ARG A 164 18.55 -15.45 -28.86
C ARG A 164 20.00 -15.78 -28.51
N GLU A 165 20.24 -16.69 -27.59
CA GLU A 165 21.60 -17.08 -27.27
C GLU A 165 21.74 -18.59 -27.20
N PRO A 166 21.71 -19.26 -28.37
CA PRO A 166 22.65 -20.34 -28.60
C PRO A 166 23.04 -20.52 -30.08
N ALA A 167 23.71 -19.59 -30.70
CA ALA A 167 24.26 -19.86 -32.06
C ALA A 167 25.68 -19.37 -32.26
N ARG A 168 26.39 -18.89 -31.25
CA ARG A 168 27.78 -18.39 -31.39
C ARG A 168 28.85 -19.21 -30.68
N ALA A 169 28.52 -20.29 -30.02
CA ALA A 169 29.52 -21.14 -29.33
C ALA A 169 30.02 -22.32 -30.17
N GLY A 170 29.51 -22.52 -31.39
CA GLY A 170 29.80 -23.69 -32.22
C GLY A 170 30.89 -23.50 -33.32
N SER A 171 31.45 -22.31 -33.53
CA SER A 171 32.35 -22.05 -34.66
C SER A 171 33.83 -21.81 -34.35
N ARG A 172 34.29 -22.14 -33.14
CA ARG A 172 35.71 -21.95 -32.76
C ARG A 172 36.51 -23.21 -32.42
N GLN A 173 36.04 -24.39 -32.77
CA GLN A 173 36.80 -25.64 -32.51
C GLN A 173 37.10 -26.48 -33.76
N GLN A 174 37.15 -25.87 -34.93
CA GLN A 174 37.64 -26.57 -36.16
C GLN A 174 38.80 -25.80 -36.79
N GLY A 175 39.96 -25.78 -36.19
CA GLY A 175 41.10 -25.05 -36.73
C GLY A 175 42.48 -25.50 -36.22
N TRP A 176 42.61 -26.72 -35.70
CA TRP A 176 43.91 -27.27 -35.27
C TRP A 176 44.01 -28.79 -35.56
N ARG A 177 43.99 -29.18 -36.82
CA ARG A 177 44.56 -30.41 -37.30
C ARG A 177 44.83 -30.21 -38.76
N ASP A 178 46.07 -30.29 -39.09
CA ASP A 178 46.73 -30.48 -40.36
C ASP A 178 47.80 -29.41 -40.61
N GLU A 179 48.98 -29.66 -40.04
CA GLU A 179 50.24 -29.37 -40.71
C GLU A 179 51.30 -30.43 -40.30
N PRO A 180 52.15 -30.88 -41.27
CA PRO A 180 52.95 -32.12 -41.28
C PRO A 180 54.17 -32.10 -40.36
#